data_ec34d47b7653a80e306335d7ae365d9c
#
_entry.id   ec34d47b7653a80e306335d7ae365d9c
#
_cell.length_a   1.000
_cell.length_b   1.000
_cell.length_c   1.000
_cell.angle_alpha   90.00
_cell.angle_beta   90.00
_cell.angle_gamma   90.00
#
_symmetry.space_group_name_H-M   'P 1'
#
loop_
_entity.id
_entity.type
_entity.pdbx_description
1 polymer ?
#
loop_
_entity_poly.entity_id
_entity_poly.type
_entity_poly.pdbx_seq_one_letter_code
_entity_poly.pdbx_strand_id
1 'polypeptide(L)'
;KEVLYFYWNTRRVCMIYNEDCITTLKRDIRYDYVLTSPPDYDELGIDPKTHAWEEFLDSWVSQLKPTNNLATICTTDRKGDGRIYPKHIKVIDAFERSGWFLKKTNIWVKSYKVNMFRMNYMNILTFARKPFKVKNPHMVDVILDEKSPIVNGFKYAMSPLVCKMMIENH
;
A
#
# COMPACT_ATOMS: atom_id res chain seq x y z
N LYS A 1 24.64 4.09 -8.40
CA LYS A 1 23.43 3.46 -7.81
C LYS A 1 23.91 2.74 -6.56
N GLU A 2 23.59 3.28 -5.39
CA GLU A 2 23.94 2.64 -4.12
C GLU A 2 22.88 1.59 -3.81
N VAL A 3 23.32 0.36 -3.61
CA VAL A 3 22.49 -0.74 -3.09
C VAL A 3 22.84 -0.87 -1.61
N LEU A 4 21.87 -0.58 -0.74
CA LEU A 4 22.05 -0.75 0.69
C LEU A 4 21.58 -2.16 1.09
N TYR A 5 22.44 -2.88 1.80
CA TYR A 5 22.15 -4.22 2.32
C TYR A 5 21.83 -4.13 3.81
N PHE A 6 20.65 -4.57 4.21
CA PHE A 6 20.30 -4.75 5.61
C PHE A 6 20.22 -6.24 5.95
N TYR A 7 20.96 -6.67 6.96
CA TYR A 7 20.90 -8.03 7.50
C TYR A 7 19.93 -8.02 8.70
N TRP A 8 18.79 -8.66 8.56
CA TRP A 8 17.95 -9.02 9.70
C TRP A 8 18.21 -10.47 10.08
N ASN A 9 18.06 -10.81 11.36
CA ASN A 9 18.51 -12.04 12.05
C ASN A 9 18.05 -13.39 11.46
N THR A 10 17.60 -13.47 10.23
CA THR A 10 17.12 -14.70 9.56
C THR A 10 17.66 -14.79 8.13
N ARG A 11 18.97 -14.89 7.90
CA ARG A 11 19.60 -15.26 6.60
C ARG A 11 18.96 -14.71 5.29
N ARG A 12 18.04 -13.73 5.37
CA ARG A 12 17.42 -13.08 4.21
C ARG A 12 18.12 -11.77 3.93
N VAL A 13 18.64 -11.63 2.72
CA VAL A 13 19.23 -10.39 2.24
C VAL A 13 18.08 -9.43 1.91
N CYS A 14 18.03 -8.29 2.58
CA CYS A 14 17.15 -7.19 2.21
C CYS A 14 17.91 -6.28 1.24
N MET A 15 17.40 -6.14 0.03
CA MET A 15 17.95 -5.22 -0.97
C MET A 15 17.07 -3.98 -1.05
N ILE A 16 17.69 -2.79 -0.99
CA ILE A 16 17.01 -1.51 -1.20
C ILE A 16 17.47 -0.94 -2.54
N TYR A 17 16.52 -0.66 -3.41
CA TYR A 17 16.77 0.00 -4.70
C TYR A 17 16.31 1.46 -4.59
N ASN A 18 17.25 2.39 -4.78
CA ASN A 18 16.94 3.81 -4.87
C ASN A 18 16.71 4.17 -6.35
N GLU A 19 15.55 3.82 -6.86
CA GLU A 19 15.15 4.07 -8.24
C GLU A 19 13.63 4.09 -8.37
N ASP A 20 13.12 4.47 -9.53
CA ASP A 20 11.71 4.39 -9.86
C ASP A 20 11.19 2.93 -9.78
N CYS A 21 10.04 2.74 -9.13
CA CYS A 21 9.47 1.40 -8.90
C CYS A 21 9.15 0.66 -10.20
N ILE A 22 8.77 1.35 -11.27
CA ILE A 22 8.51 0.75 -12.60
C ILE A 22 9.81 0.18 -13.17
N THR A 23 10.93 0.86 -12.96
CA THR A 23 12.24 0.35 -13.35
C THR A 23 12.60 -0.92 -12.59
N THR A 24 12.33 -0.95 -11.28
CA THR A 24 12.55 -2.15 -10.44
C THR A 24 11.65 -3.30 -10.89
N LEU A 25 10.37 -3.05 -11.15
CA LEU A 25 9.39 -4.07 -11.57
C LEU A 25 9.69 -4.71 -12.92
N LYS A 26 10.42 -4.01 -13.81
CA LYS A 26 10.88 -4.55 -15.10
C LYS A 26 12.04 -5.55 -14.97
N ARG A 27 12.68 -5.64 -13.79
CA ARG A 27 13.74 -6.60 -13.55
C ARG A 27 13.15 -7.97 -13.21
N ASP A 28 13.91 -9.02 -13.50
CA ASP A 28 13.56 -10.39 -13.08
C ASP A 28 13.93 -10.60 -11.59
N ILE A 29 13.25 -9.85 -10.70
CA ILE A 29 13.43 -9.94 -9.26
C ILE A 29 12.32 -10.79 -8.69
N ARG A 30 12.67 -11.86 -8.01
CA ARG A 30 11.71 -12.70 -7.29
C ARG A 30 11.36 -12.05 -5.96
N TYR A 31 10.08 -11.86 -5.71
CA TYR A 31 9.52 -11.38 -4.43
C TYR A 31 8.22 -12.11 -4.12
N ASP A 32 7.92 -12.30 -2.85
CA ASP A 32 6.79 -13.12 -2.43
C ASP A 32 5.51 -12.30 -2.22
N TYR A 33 5.65 -11.06 -1.83
CA TYR A 33 4.53 -10.22 -1.41
C TYR A 33 4.77 -8.75 -1.76
N VAL A 34 3.71 -8.02 -2.02
CA VAL A 34 3.74 -6.57 -2.21
C VAL A 34 3.03 -5.90 -1.05
N LEU A 35 3.72 -4.98 -0.37
CA LEU A 35 3.14 -4.08 0.62
C LEU A 35 3.59 -2.65 0.27
N THR A 36 2.65 -1.79 -0.09
CA THR A 36 2.98 -0.43 -0.51
C THR A 36 1.85 0.56 -0.23
N SER A 37 2.22 1.83 -0.23
CA SER A 37 1.30 2.97 -0.26
C SER A 37 1.63 3.79 -1.50
N PRO A 38 0.78 3.81 -2.53
CA PRO A 38 1.04 4.63 -3.70
C PRO A 38 1.05 6.11 -3.33
N PRO A 39 1.86 6.94 -4.02
CA PRO A 39 1.94 8.36 -3.77
C PRO A 39 0.58 9.06 -3.93
N ASP A 40 0.41 10.19 -3.24
CA ASP A 40 -0.80 11.01 -3.33
C ASP A 40 -0.78 11.87 -4.60
N TYR A 41 -1.92 12.44 -4.95
CA TYR A 41 -2.07 13.39 -6.05
C TYR A 41 -1.05 14.53 -6.00
N ASP A 42 -0.88 15.12 -4.79
CA ASP A 42 0.03 16.25 -4.58
C ASP A 42 1.50 15.84 -4.78
N GLU A 43 1.86 14.60 -4.40
CA GLU A 43 3.22 14.08 -4.54
C GLU A 43 3.59 13.84 -6.00
N LEU A 44 2.60 13.57 -6.84
CA LEU A 44 2.77 13.37 -8.28
C LEU A 44 2.47 14.64 -9.11
N GLY A 45 1.98 15.71 -8.47
CA GLY A 45 1.54 16.91 -9.20
C GLY A 45 0.30 16.67 -10.08
N ILE A 46 -0.53 15.69 -9.72
CA ILE A 46 -1.71 15.29 -10.50
C ILE A 46 -2.96 16.00 -9.97
N ASP A 47 -3.77 16.57 -10.87
CA ASP A 47 -5.10 17.04 -10.53
C ASP A 47 -6.04 15.85 -10.26
N PRO A 48 -6.63 15.74 -9.05
CA PRO A 48 -7.52 14.62 -8.69
C PRO A 48 -8.80 14.52 -9.54
N LYS A 49 -9.10 15.54 -10.34
CA LYS A 49 -10.25 15.57 -11.28
C LYS A 49 -9.96 14.86 -12.60
N THR A 50 -8.70 14.57 -12.88
CA THR A 50 -8.25 13.88 -14.10
C THR A 50 -8.13 12.37 -13.90
N HIS A 51 -7.91 11.63 -14.99
CA HIS A 51 -7.63 10.19 -14.96
C HIS A 51 -6.13 9.84 -14.83
N ALA A 52 -5.27 10.84 -14.71
CA ALA A 52 -3.82 10.63 -14.70
C ALA A 52 -3.34 9.76 -13.52
N TRP A 53 -4.06 9.76 -12.40
CA TRP A 53 -3.73 8.90 -11.26
C TRP A 53 -4.11 7.44 -11.52
N GLU A 54 -5.21 7.17 -12.21
CA GLU A 54 -5.62 5.84 -12.65
C GLU A 54 -4.60 5.27 -13.67
N GLU A 55 -4.16 6.09 -14.63
CA GLU A 55 -3.12 5.72 -15.58
C GLU A 55 -1.81 5.39 -14.87
N PHE A 56 -1.43 6.19 -13.88
CA PHE A 56 -0.29 5.88 -13.01
C PHE A 56 -0.47 4.54 -12.29
N LEU A 57 -1.63 4.26 -11.69
CA LEU A 57 -1.89 2.97 -11.06
C LEU A 57 -1.75 1.81 -12.04
N ASP A 58 -2.38 1.88 -13.21
CA ASP A 58 -2.36 0.84 -14.23
C ASP A 58 -0.93 0.57 -14.72
N SER A 59 -0.08 1.60 -14.77
CA SER A 59 1.30 1.49 -15.24
C SER A 59 2.17 0.55 -14.43
N TRP A 60 1.92 0.39 -13.12
CA TRP A 60 2.71 -0.49 -12.26
C TRP A 60 1.93 -1.69 -11.75
N VAL A 61 0.60 -1.59 -11.52
CA VAL A 61 -0.22 -2.72 -11.04
C VAL A 61 -0.17 -3.89 -12.02
N SER A 62 -0.23 -3.61 -13.33
CA SER A 62 -0.14 -4.63 -14.38
C SER A 62 1.19 -5.40 -14.39
N GLN A 63 2.25 -4.81 -13.84
CA GLN A 63 3.59 -5.40 -13.78
C GLN A 63 3.84 -6.24 -12.53
N LEU A 64 2.95 -6.23 -11.53
CA LEU A 64 3.13 -6.96 -10.29
C LEU A 64 3.10 -8.49 -10.51
N LYS A 65 4.12 -9.20 -10.03
CA LYS A 65 4.28 -10.66 -10.15
C LYS A 65 4.81 -11.30 -8.86
N PRO A 66 4.19 -11.05 -7.69
CA PRO A 66 4.60 -11.71 -6.46
C PRO A 66 4.34 -13.22 -6.53
N THR A 67 5.26 -14.04 -6.00
CA THR A 67 5.14 -15.50 -6.06
C THR A 67 3.93 -16.03 -5.30
N ASN A 68 3.54 -15.36 -4.20
CA ASN A 68 2.34 -15.70 -3.42
C ASN A 68 1.03 -15.21 -4.06
N ASN A 69 1.09 -14.47 -5.17
CA ASN A 69 -0.07 -13.83 -5.79
C ASN A 69 -0.87 -12.93 -4.84
N LEU A 70 -0.17 -12.23 -3.94
CA LEU A 70 -0.75 -11.35 -2.93
C LEU A 70 -0.14 -9.95 -3.00
N ALA A 71 -0.99 -8.94 -2.80
CA ALA A 71 -0.59 -7.55 -2.67
C ALA A 71 -1.47 -6.83 -1.65
N THR A 72 -0.88 -6.02 -0.79
CA THR A 72 -1.60 -5.12 0.13
C THR A 72 -1.24 -3.68 -0.15
N ILE A 73 -2.27 -2.88 -0.37
CA ILE A 73 -2.17 -1.47 -0.72
C ILE A 73 -2.78 -0.63 0.38
N CYS A 74 -2.00 0.31 0.90
CA CYS A 74 -2.45 1.26 1.90
C CYS A 74 -2.75 2.60 1.23
N THR A 75 -3.96 3.11 1.36
CA THR A 75 -4.36 4.37 0.74
C THR A 75 -5.31 5.17 1.62
N THR A 76 -5.18 6.48 1.58
CA THR A 76 -6.07 7.42 2.26
C THR A 76 -6.80 8.23 1.21
N ASP A 77 -8.12 8.32 1.32
CA ASP A 77 -8.92 9.15 0.45
C ASP A 77 -8.57 10.64 0.63
N ARG A 78 -8.71 11.41 -0.44
CA ARG A 78 -8.40 12.84 -0.43
C ARG A 78 -9.66 13.65 -0.17
N LYS A 79 -9.58 14.64 0.73
CA LYS A 79 -10.55 15.72 0.85
C LYS A 79 -10.05 16.93 0.08
N GLY A 80 -10.89 17.51 -0.74
CA GLY A 80 -10.58 18.73 -1.48
C GLY A 80 -11.82 19.30 -2.16
N ASP A 81 -11.88 20.60 -2.35
CA ASP A 81 -12.98 21.30 -3.04
C ASP A 81 -14.38 20.96 -2.49
N GLY A 82 -14.49 20.78 -1.16
CA GLY A 82 -15.75 20.43 -0.50
C GLY A 82 -16.23 18.98 -0.73
N ARG A 83 -15.42 18.11 -1.32
CA ARG A 83 -15.76 16.72 -1.61
C ARG A 83 -14.66 15.73 -1.22
N ILE A 84 -14.99 14.44 -1.28
CA ILE A 84 -14.06 13.34 -1.11
C ILE A 84 -13.72 12.78 -2.49
N TYR A 85 -12.43 12.59 -2.74
CA TYR A 85 -11.90 11.84 -3.87
C TYR A 85 -11.57 10.41 -3.37
N PRO A 86 -12.37 9.39 -3.72
CA PRO A 86 -12.26 8.04 -3.16
C PRO A 86 -11.14 7.26 -3.86
N LYS A 87 -9.90 7.47 -3.42
CA LYS A 87 -8.71 6.80 -3.96
C LYS A 87 -8.79 5.27 -3.82
N HIS A 88 -9.36 4.77 -2.73
CA HIS A 88 -9.50 3.34 -2.51
C HIS A 88 -10.30 2.64 -3.62
N ILE A 89 -11.35 3.27 -4.15
CA ILE A 89 -12.13 2.73 -5.28
C ILE A 89 -11.25 2.64 -6.51
N LYS A 90 -10.52 3.70 -6.84
CA LYS A 90 -9.62 3.72 -8.00
C LYS A 90 -8.52 2.65 -7.91
N VAL A 91 -8.01 2.37 -6.71
CA VAL A 91 -7.07 1.26 -6.47
C VAL A 91 -7.75 -0.08 -6.75
N ILE A 92 -8.97 -0.30 -6.24
CA ILE A 92 -9.72 -1.54 -6.47
C ILE A 92 -9.90 -1.76 -7.97
N ASP A 93 -10.39 -0.75 -8.70
CA ASP A 93 -10.63 -0.82 -10.13
C ASP A 93 -9.35 -1.16 -10.93
N ALA A 94 -8.21 -0.53 -10.59
CA ALA A 94 -6.93 -0.80 -11.25
C ALA A 94 -6.45 -2.25 -11.03
N PHE A 95 -6.61 -2.76 -9.82
CA PHE A 95 -6.27 -4.14 -9.50
C PHE A 95 -7.20 -5.13 -10.21
N GLU A 96 -8.51 -4.89 -10.24
CA GLU A 96 -9.48 -5.75 -10.93
C GLU A 96 -9.24 -5.77 -12.44
N ARG A 97 -8.97 -4.63 -13.07
CA ARG A 97 -8.56 -4.58 -14.49
C ARG A 97 -7.30 -5.40 -14.78
N SER A 98 -6.41 -5.52 -13.78
CA SER A 98 -5.16 -6.30 -13.90
C SER A 98 -5.30 -7.78 -13.48
N GLY A 99 -6.54 -8.27 -13.32
CA GLY A 99 -6.82 -9.67 -12.99
C GLY A 99 -6.62 -10.06 -11.54
N TRP A 100 -6.65 -9.07 -10.63
CA TRP A 100 -6.69 -9.30 -9.20
C TRP A 100 -8.13 -9.21 -8.68
N PHE A 101 -8.41 -9.77 -7.52
CA PHE A 101 -9.67 -9.55 -6.81
C PHE A 101 -9.40 -9.08 -5.39
N LEU A 102 -10.28 -8.20 -4.89
CA LEU A 102 -10.21 -7.72 -3.51
C LEU A 102 -10.53 -8.89 -2.56
N LYS A 103 -9.58 -9.25 -1.71
CA LYS A 103 -9.70 -10.33 -0.74
C LYS A 103 -10.17 -9.85 0.61
N LYS A 104 -9.63 -8.72 1.05
CA LYS A 104 -9.92 -8.17 2.37
C LYS A 104 -9.72 -6.65 2.38
N THR A 105 -10.54 -5.99 3.19
CA THR A 105 -10.36 -4.58 3.54
C THR A 105 -10.17 -4.47 5.05
N ASN A 106 -9.15 -3.75 5.48
CA ASN A 106 -8.97 -3.33 6.86
C ASN A 106 -8.94 -1.81 6.92
N ILE A 107 -9.35 -1.25 8.03
CA ILE A 107 -9.28 0.17 8.32
C ILE A 107 -8.27 0.42 9.42
N TRP A 108 -7.25 1.21 9.13
CA TRP A 108 -6.35 1.70 10.16
C TRP A 108 -6.76 3.10 10.59
N VAL A 109 -7.20 3.24 11.84
CA VAL A 109 -7.52 4.53 12.45
C VAL A 109 -6.23 5.15 12.99
N LYS A 110 -5.78 6.23 12.36
CA LYS A 110 -4.51 6.91 12.66
C LYS A 110 -4.64 7.93 13.79
N SER A 111 -5.84 8.45 14.01
CA SER A 111 -6.10 9.47 15.04
C SER A 111 -7.58 9.57 15.35
N TYR A 112 -7.92 9.78 16.62
CA TYR A 112 -9.29 10.10 17.05
C TYR A 112 -9.59 11.61 16.99
N LYS A 113 -8.61 12.45 16.69
CA LYS A 113 -8.82 13.90 16.59
C LYS A 113 -9.62 14.23 15.35
N VAL A 114 -10.70 15.00 15.53
CA VAL A 114 -11.49 15.51 14.42
C VAL A 114 -10.62 16.40 13.54
N ASN A 115 -10.61 16.12 12.25
CA ASN A 115 -9.90 16.92 11.25
C ASN A 115 -10.81 17.17 10.04
N MET A 116 -11.14 18.44 9.78
CA MET A 116 -12.02 18.81 8.67
C MET A 116 -11.34 18.61 7.29
N PHE A 117 -10.00 18.64 7.25
CA PHE A 117 -9.26 18.66 5.99
C PHE A 117 -8.62 17.31 5.61
N ARG A 118 -8.49 16.38 6.57
CA ARG A 118 -7.82 15.09 6.36
C ARG A 118 -8.67 13.93 6.86
N MET A 119 -8.54 12.78 6.24
CA MET A 119 -9.10 11.54 6.76
C MET A 119 -8.29 11.05 7.96
N ASN A 120 -9.00 10.62 9.00
CA ASN A 120 -8.39 10.07 10.22
C ASN A 120 -8.01 8.60 10.10
N TYR A 121 -8.35 7.98 8.99
CA TYR A 121 -8.13 6.57 8.72
C TYR A 121 -7.45 6.35 7.38
N MET A 122 -6.94 5.15 7.21
CA MET A 122 -6.37 4.63 5.97
C MET A 122 -7.04 3.32 5.62
N ASN A 123 -7.39 3.15 4.36
CA ASN A 123 -7.84 1.88 3.82
C ASN A 123 -6.63 0.99 3.56
N ILE A 124 -6.69 -0.26 4.01
CA ILE A 124 -5.70 -1.30 3.75
C ILE A 124 -6.41 -2.37 2.93
N LEU A 125 -6.07 -2.45 1.65
CA LEU A 125 -6.73 -3.29 0.67
C LEU A 125 -5.82 -4.46 0.32
N THR A 126 -6.24 -5.68 0.63
CA THR A 126 -5.50 -6.89 0.27
C THR A 126 -6.13 -7.55 -0.95
N PHE A 127 -5.31 -7.73 -1.97
CA PHE A 127 -5.68 -8.33 -3.25
C PHE A 127 -5.01 -9.69 -3.45
N ALA A 128 -5.68 -10.55 -4.20
CA ALA A 128 -5.15 -11.84 -4.60
C ALA A 128 -5.47 -12.13 -6.09
N ARG A 129 -4.61 -12.92 -6.74
CA ARG A 129 -4.90 -13.49 -8.08
C ARG A 129 -5.44 -14.90 -8.03
N LYS A 130 -5.27 -15.60 -6.91
CA LYS A 130 -5.75 -16.97 -6.68
C LYS A 130 -6.41 -17.07 -5.32
N PRO A 131 -7.44 -17.90 -5.17
CA PRO A 131 -8.00 -18.20 -3.85
C PRO A 131 -6.91 -18.73 -2.91
N PHE A 132 -6.84 -18.22 -1.69
CA PHE A 132 -5.96 -18.73 -0.65
C PHE A 132 -6.64 -18.71 0.71
N LYS A 133 -6.18 -19.56 1.63
CA LYS A 133 -6.65 -19.56 3.02
C LYS A 133 -5.83 -18.53 3.81
N VAL A 134 -6.50 -17.66 4.53
CA VAL A 134 -5.87 -16.73 5.48
C VAL A 134 -5.30 -17.54 6.64
N LYS A 135 -4.03 -17.31 6.98
CA LYS A 135 -3.37 -18.04 8.10
C LYS A 135 -3.98 -17.67 9.44
N ASN A 136 -4.32 -16.40 9.63
CA ASN A 136 -4.96 -15.92 10.85
C ASN A 136 -6.36 -15.38 10.53
N PRO A 137 -7.43 -16.18 10.72
CA PRO A 137 -8.80 -15.73 10.46
C PRO A 137 -9.30 -14.68 11.46
N HIS A 138 -8.60 -14.48 12.58
CA HIS A 138 -8.98 -13.55 13.64
C HIS A 138 -8.40 -12.13 13.49
N MET A 139 -7.82 -11.82 12.33
CA MET A 139 -7.36 -10.46 12.08
C MET A 139 -8.55 -9.50 12.10
N VAL A 140 -8.49 -8.52 12.99
CA VAL A 140 -9.52 -7.48 13.13
C VAL A 140 -9.65 -6.64 11.87
N ASP A 141 -10.86 -6.22 11.54
CA ASP A 141 -11.11 -5.38 10.37
C ASP A 141 -10.72 -3.91 10.63
N VAL A 142 -10.69 -3.49 11.89
CA VAL A 142 -10.31 -2.15 12.31
C VAL A 142 -9.08 -2.20 13.21
N ILE A 143 -8.03 -1.54 12.80
CA ILE A 143 -6.76 -1.43 13.54
C ILE A 143 -6.71 -0.06 14.22
N LEU A 144 -6.64 -0.05 15.54
CA LEU A 144 -6.54 1.15 16.34
C LEU A 144 -5.07 1.34 16.75
N ASP A 145 -4.37 2.25 16.08
CA ASP A 145 -3.00 2.61 16.42
C ASP A 145 -2.83 4.12 16.27
N GLU A 146 -2.92 4.83 17.39
CA GLU A 146 -2.87 6.30 17.42
C GLU A 146 -1.52 6.89 17.04
N LYS A 147 -0.48 6.08 17.03
CA LYS A 147 0.88 6.58 16.80
C LYS A 147 1.29 6.29 15.36
N SER A 148 1.19 7.32 14.52
CA SER A 148 2.06 7.39 13.33
C SER A 148 3.46 7.76 13.82
N PRO A 149 4.38 6.82 14.03
CA PRO A 149 5.68 7.13 14.55
C PRO A 149 6.45 7.93 13.49
N ILE A 150 7.18 8.95 13.94
CA ILE A 150 8.28 9.49 13.14
C ILE A 150 9.36 8.41 13.18
N VAL A 151 9.43 7.59 12.16
CA VAL A 151 10.47 6.56 12.03
C VAL A 151 11.64 7.18 11.27
N ASN A 152 12.79 7.33 11.95
CA ASN A 152 14.02 7.86 11.35
C ASN A 152 13.84 9.20 10.60
N GLY A 153 12.99 10.10 11.12
CA GLY A 153 12.74 11.42 10.51
C GLY A 153 11.68 11.43 9.40
N PHE A 154 11.14 10.29 9.01
CA PHE A 154 10.04 10.22 8.02
C PHE A 154 8.68 10.47 8.68
N LYS A 155 8.10 11.62 8.37
CA LYS A 155 6.88 12.15 9.00
C LYS A 155 5.60 11.36 8.68
N TYR A 156 5.61 10.54 7.65
CA TYR A 156 4.44 9.82 7.11
C TYR A 156 4.68 8.31 6.95
N ALA A 157 5.64 7.76 7.70
CA ALA A 157 5.88 6.33 7.69
C ALA A 157 4.63 5.56 8.14
N MET A 158 4.38 4.43 7.50
CA MET A 158 3.34 3.50 7.94
C MET A 158 3.75 2.91 9.30
N SER A 159 2.76 2.69 10.19
CA SER A 159 3.02 2.09 11.50
C SER A 159 3.73 0.75 11.35
N PRO A 160 4.86 0.51 12.06
CA PRO A 160 5.51 -0.79 12.09
C PRO A 160 4.58 -1.92 12.54
N LEU A 161 3.64 -1.63 13.44
CA LEU A 161 2.63 -2.59 13.87
C LEU A 161 1.73 -3.01 12.72
N VAL A 162 1.23 -2.05 11.93
CA VAL A 162 0.40 -2.32 10.76
C VAL A 162 1.16 -3.14 9.72
N CYS A 163 2.41 -2.76 9.41
CA CYS A 163 3.26 -3.51 8.50
C CYS A 163 3.49 -4.96 8.98
N LYS A 164 3.80 -5.14 10.28
CA LYS A 164 4.00 -6.44 10.89
C LYS A 164 2.74 -7.30 10.78
N MET A 165 1.58 -6.75 11.14
CA MET A 165 0.30 -7.47 11.05
C MET A 165 -0.01 -7.90 9.61
N MET A 166 0.27 -7.06 8.61
CA MET A 166 0.05 -7.42 7.20
C MET A 166 0.99 -8.55 6.74
N ILE A 167 2.25 -8.50 7.13
CA ILE A 167 3.25 -9.50 6.73
C ILE A 167 3.01 -10.85 7.43
N GLU A 168 2.65 -10.85 8.70
CA GLU A 168 2.46 -12.10 9.48
C GLU A 168 1.16 -12.84 9.12
N ASN A 169 0.18 -12.14 8.52
CA ASN A 169 -1.09 -12.77 8.11
C ASN A 169 -1.07 -13.36 6.69
N HIS A 170 0.00 -13.17 5.96
CA HIS A 170 0.18 -13.66 4.59
C HIS A 170 1.46 -14.46 4.45
#